data_c0499e5ca0413466d3cef91b1d8ea08a
#
_entry.id   c0499e5ca0413466d3cef91b1d8ea08a
#
_cell.length_a   1.000
_cell.length_b   1.000
_cell.length_c   1.000
_cell.angle_alpha   90.00
_cell.angle_beta   90.00
_cell.angle_gamma   90.00
#
_symmetry.space_group_name_H-M   'P 1'
#
loop_
_entity.id
_entity.type
_entity.pdbx_description
1 polymer ?
#
loop_
_entity_poly.entity_id
_entity_poly.type
_entity_poly.pdbx_seq_one_letter_code
_entity_poly.pdbx_strand_id
1 'polypeptide(L)'
;MVNYLLKKSYQLKDLKEIEFKDLWGDHGVFTTMWIFDNPSKILFLKEHINNLIKSSKAYSIFKTSLKSDILSLLKDNLNSKKKYNHLLRIALNKNTLSISLRKRINPNLNFDLKLVNLKRQKPEFKNLKYKEILKHLSKLNNSRSDI
;
A
#
# COMPACT_ATOMS: atom_id res chain seq x y z
N MET A 1 3.95 -0.78 17.92
CA MET A 1 3.84 -1.94 16.98
C MET A 1 2.69 -1.70 16.02
N VAL A 2 2.89 -1.86 14.72
CA VAL A 2 1.83 -1.67 13.72
C VAL A 2 0.93 -2.90 13.72
N ASN A 3 -0.35 -2.73 14.07
CA ASN A 3 -1.32 -3.83 14.07
C ASN A 3 -1.86 -4.05 12.66
N TYR A 4 -1.52 -5.19 12.06
CA TYR A 4 -2.05 -5.63 10.78
C TYR A 4 -3.25 -6.56 10.97
N LEU A 5 -4.31 -6.28 10.21
CA LEU A 5 -5.50 -7.15 10.13
C LEU A 5 -5.33 -8.21 9.03
N LEU A 6 -4.56 -7.90 7.99
CA LEU A 6 -4.30 -8.77 6.84
C LEU A 6 -2.88 -8.56 6.34
N LYS A 7 -2.21 -9.66 6.01
CA LYS A 7 -0.93 -9.70 5.29
C LYS A 7 -0.96 -10.90 4.35
N LYS A 8 -0.97 -10.66 3.05
CA LYS A 8 -0.92 -11.72 2.04
C LYS A 8 -0.04 -11.34 0.88
N SER A 9 0.62 -12.32 0.32
CA SER A 9 1.40 -12.17 -0.91
C SER A 9 1.08 -13.29 -1.90
N TYR A 10 1.18 -12.94 -3.17
CA TYR A 10 0.86 -13.81 -4.29
C TYR A 10 1.96 -13.74 -5.34
N GLN A 11 2.23 -14.86 -6.00
CA GLN A 11 3.04 -14.84 -7.21
C GLN A 11 2.30 -14.08 -8.31
N LEU A 12 2.95 -13.11 -8.94
CA LEU A 12 2.29 -12.25 -9.92
C LEU A 12 1.83 -13.02 -11.18
N LYS A 13 2.55 -14.11 -11.52
CA LYS A 13 2.27 -14.91 -12.74
C LYS A 13 0.94 -15.67 -12.69
N ASP A 14 0.61 -16.28 -11.55
CA ASP A 14 -0.50 -17.24 -11.41
C ASP A 14 -1.41 -16.98 -10.18
N LEU A 15 -1.10 -15.93 -9.41
CA LEU A 15 -1.80 -15.54 -8.18
C LEU A 15 -1.81 -16.60 -7.08
N LYS A 16 -0.87 -17.56 -7.12
CA LYS A 16 -0.69 -18.51 -6.04
C LYS A 16 -0.23 -17.78 -4.77
N GLU A 17 -0.94 -18.00 -3.65
CA GLU A 17 -0.57 -17.44 -2.35
C GLU A 17 0.79 -17.98 -1.90
N ILE A 18 1.63 -17.10 -1.39
CA ILE A 18 2.97 -17.38 -0.86
C ILE A 18 3.14 -16.69 0.49
N GLU A 19 4.23 -17.01 1.19
CA GLU A 19 4.61 -16.30 2.41
C GLU A 19 4.64 -14.78 2.17
N PHE A 20 4.15 -14.01 3.15
CA PHE A 20 4.04 -12.56 3.04
C PHE A 20 5.41 -11.90 2.86
N LYS A 21 5.52 -11.06 1.83
CA LYS A 21 6.68 -10.22 1.53
C LYS A 21 6.29 -8.75 1.59
N ASP A 22 6.98 -7.98 2.38
CA ASP A 22 6.67 -6.55 2.56
C ASP A 22 7.07 -5.67 1.36
N LEU A 23 8.02 -6.11 0.56
CA LEU A 23 8.52 -5.50 -0.68
C LEU A 23 9.20 -4.13 -0.54
N TRP A 24 9.27 -3.52 0.65
CA TRP A 24 9.99 -2.26 0.83
C TRP A 24 11.46 -2.38 0.45
N GLY A 25 11.92 -1.46 -0.41
CA GLY A 25 13.29 -1.43 -0.93
C GLY A 25 13.45 -2.16 -2.26
N ASP A 26 12.48 -2.94 -2.71
CA ASP A 26 12.51 -3.60 -3.99
C ASP A 26 12.36 -2.61 -5.16
N HIS A 27 12.68 -3.08 -6.38
CA HIS A 27 12.29 -2.40 -7.60
C HIS A 27 10.82 -2.68 -7.87
N GLY A 28 9.96 -1.72 -7.55
CA GLY A 28 8.53 -1.90 -7.65
C GLY A 28 7.72 -0.67 -7.26
N VAL A 29 6.42 -0.83 -7.23
CA VAL A 29 5.46 0.25 -7.00
C VAL A 29 4.41 -0.14 -5.96
N PHE A 30 3.76 0.84 -5.36
CA PHE A 30 2.69 0.61 -4.40
C PHE A 30 1.62 1.69 -4.46
N THR A 31 0.48 1.40 -3.85
CA THR A 31 -0.53 2.39 -3.50
C THR A 31 -1.07 2.10 -2.10
N THR A 32 -1.56 3.14 -1.42
CA THR A 32 -2.22 3.01 -0.12
C THR A 32 -3.53 3.77 -0.17
N MET A 33 -4.60 3.12 0.28
CA MET A 33 -5.96 3.61 0.25
C MET A 33 -6.59 3.50 1.63
N TRP A 34 -7.52 4.38 1.93
CA TRP A 34 -8.34 4.25 3.13
C TRP A 34 -9.56 3.38 2.86
N ILE A 35 -9.73 2.33 3.68
CA ILE A 35 -10.94 1.51 3.73
C ILE A 35 -11.68 1.80 5.03
N PHE A 36 -12.99 2.06 4.95
CA PHE A 36 -13.81 2.51 6.07
C PHE A 36 -15.26 2.05 5.94
N ASP A 37 -16.06 2.27 6.96
CA ASP A 37 -17.49 1.97 7.07
C ASP A 37 -17.89 0.48 7.08
N ASN A 38 -19.20 0.30 7.20
CA ASN A 38 -19.95 -0.96 7.05
C ASN A 38 -21.28 -0.64 6.32
N PRO A 39 -21.50 -1.12 5.09
CA PRO A 39 -20.58 -1.92 4.27
C PRO A 39 -19.28 -1.16 3.89
N SER A 40 -18.21 -1.92 3.71
CA SER A 40 -16.88 -1.34 3.49
C SER A 40 -16.82 -0.52 2.18
N LYS A 41 -16.21 0.66 2.27
CA LYS A 41 -15.91 1.56 1.15
C LYS A 41 -14.41 1.79 1.05
N ILE A 42 -13.89 1.95 -0.14
CA ILE A 42 -12.49 2.29 -0.38
C ILE A 42 -12.45 3.64 -1.07
N LEU A 43 -11.77 4.60 -0.42
CA LEU A 43 -11.67 5.97 -0.94
C LEU A 43 -10.84 5.99 -2.23
N PHE A 44 -11.40 6.57 -3.29
CA PHE A 44 -10.76 6.73 -4.60
C PHE A 44 -10.16 5.43 -5.18
N LEU A 45 -10.84 4.28 -5.00
CA LEU A 45 -10.35 2.98 -5.46
C LEU A 45 -9.94 3.00 -6.94
N LYS A 46 -10.81 3.53 -7.81
CA LYS A 46 -10.58 3.57 -9.26
C LYS A 46 -9.30 4.34 -9.61
N GLU A 47 -9.13 5.51 -9.02
CA GLU A 47 -7.98 6.39 -9.23
C GLU A 47 -6.69 5.74 -8.72
N HIS A 48 -6.72 5.15 -7.53
CA HIS A 48 -5.58 4.45 -6.95
C HIS A 48 -5.14 3.27 -7.81
N ILE A 49 -6.08 2.44 -8.28
CA ILE A 49 -5.77 1.29 -9.14
C ILE A 49 -5.24 1.76 -10.50
N ASN A 50 -5.85 2.76 -11.12
CA ASN A 50 -5.37 3.29 -12.41
C ASN A 50 -3.95 3.86 -12.28
N ASN A 51 -3.64 4.61 -11.21
CA ASN A 51 -2.30 5.13 -10.96
C ASN A 51 -1.30 4.01 -10.67
N LEU A 52 -1.70 2.95 -9.96
CA LEU A 52 -0.85 1.78 -9.72
C LEU A 52 -0.51 1.07 -11.04
N ILE A 53 -1.49 0.85 -11.93
CA ILE A 53 -1.28 0.26 -13.25
C ILE A 53 -0.35 1.13 -14.11
N LYS A 54 -0.56 2.46 -14.12
CA LYS A 54 0.33 3.39 -14.84
C LYS A 54 1.77 3.30 -14.31
N SER A 55 1.94 3.29 -13.00
CA SER A 55 3.25 3.18 -12.36
C SER A 55 3.91 1.82 -12.62
N SER A 56 3.13 0.72 -12.61
CA SER A 56 3.66 -0.62 -12.88
C SER A 56 4.20 -0.73 -14.30
N LYS A 57 3.54 -0.14 -15.30
CA LYS A 57 4.05 -0.06 -16.68
C LYS A 57 5.39 0.66 -16.75
N ALA A 58 5.52 1.81 -16.09
CA ALA A 58 6.76 2.58 -16.05
C ALA A 58 7.92 1.84 -15.35
N TYR A 59 7.60 0.85 -14.52
CA TYR A 59 8.57 -0.03 -13.82
C TYR A 59 8.75 -1.39 -14.51
N SER A 60 8.20 -1.58 -15.72
CA SER A 60 8.24 -2.85 -16.47
C SER A 60 7.66 -4.04 -15.68
N ILE A 61 6.61 -3.77 -14.89
CA ILE A 61 5.89 -4.76 -14.06
C ILE A 61 4.46 -4.85 -14.60
N PHE A 62 4.30 -5.11 -15.87
CA PHE A 62 2.97 -5.10 -16.47
C PHE A 62 2.49 -6.49 -16.87
N LYS A 63 1.23 -6.77 -16.53
CA LYS A 63 0.47 -7.94 -16.93
C LYS A 63 -0.91 -7.45 -17.38
N THR A 64 -1.43 -7.93 -18.51
CA THR A 64 -2.70 -7.47 -19.09
C THR A 64 -3.86 -7.61 -18.10
N SER A 65 -3.90 -8.72 -17.36
CA SER A 65 -4.92 -9.01 -16.34
C SER A 65 -4.70 -8.31 -14.99
N LEU A 66 -3.62 -7.52 -14.83
CA LEU A 66 -3.22 -7.00 -13.51
C LEU A 66 -4.34 -6.26 -12.77
N LYS A 67 -5.13 -5.46 -13.49
CA LYS A 67 -6.25 -4.73 -12.89
C LYS A 67 -7.35 -5.67 -12.38
N SER A 68 -7.77 -6.63 -13.19
CA SER A 68 -8.79 -7.62 -12.82
C SER A 68 -8.29 -8.53 -11.69
N ASP A 69 -7.02 -8.92 -11.75
CA ASP A 69 -6.39 -9.74 -10.70
C ASP A 69 -6.41 -9.05 -9.35
N ILE A 70 -6.02 -7.76 -9.30
CA ILE A 70 -6.07 -6.96 -8.06
C ILE A 70 -7.50 -6.87 -7.53
N LEU A 71 -8.47 -6.54 -8.38
CA LEU A 71 -9.87 -6.40 -7.95
C LEU A 71 -10.45 -7.71 -7.42
N SER A 72 -10.13 -8.85 -8.06
CA SER A 72 -10.52 -10.18 -7.59
C SER A 72 -9.91 -10.47 -6.22
N LEU A 73 -8.60 -10.26 -6.05
CA LEU A 73 -7.94 -10.47 -4.76
C LEU A 73 -8.49 -9.58 -3.65
N LEU A 74 -8.86 -8.34 -3.94
CA LEU A 74 -9.50 -7.47 -2.96
C LEU A 74 -10.87 -8.03 -2.55
N LYS A 75 -11.67 -8.49 -3.52
CA LYS A 75 -12.97 -9.11 -3.25
C LYS A 75 -12.83 -10.37 -2.37
N ASP A 76 -11.83 -11.20 -2.65
CA ASP A 76 -11.61 -12.46 -1.92
C ASP A 76 -11.08 -12.25 -0.49
N ASN A 77 -10.35 -11.16 -0.26
CA ASN A 77 -9.67 -10.90 1.01
C ASN A 77 -10.39 -9.90 1.92
N LEU A 78 -11.31 -9.09 1.39
CA LEU A 78 -12.04 -8.10 2.17
C LEU A 78 -13.48 -8.56 2.44
N ASN A 79 -13.85 -8.59 3.71
CA ASN A 79 -15.21 -8.92 4.11
C ASN A 79 -16.09 -7.67 4.09
N SER A 80 -17.06 -7.61 3.18
CA SER A 80 -17.98 -6.48 3.04
C SER A 80 -18.86 -6.22 4.27
N LYS A 81 -19.06 -7.23 5.13
CA LYS A 81 -19.85 -7.12 6.38
C LYS A 81 -19.03 -6.62 7.57
N LYS A 82 -17.72 -6.52 7.43
CA LYS A 82 -16.82 -6.06 8.49
C LYS A 82 -16.72 -4.55 8.47
N LYS A 83 -16.76 -3.91 9.65
CA LYS A 83 -16.47 -2.49 9.79
C LYS A 83 -14.96 -2.27 9.70
N TYR A 84 -14.54 -1.36 8.87
CA TYR A 84 -13.14 -0.98 8.69
C TYR A 84 -12.89 0.47 9.12
N ASN A 85 -11.68 0.75 9.53
CA ASN A 85 -11.00 2.03 9.57
C ASN A 85 -9.50 1.75 9.43
N HIS A 86 -9.09 1.35 8.24
CA HIS A 86 -7.77 0.78 7.99
C HIS A 86 -7.14 1.40 6.75
N LEU A 87 -5.83 1.30 6.64
CA LEU A 87 -5.09 1.59 5.43
C LEU A 87 -4.79 0.29 4.69
N LEU A 88 -5.34 0.17 3.50
CA LEU A 88 -5.10 -0.90 2.55
C LEU A 88 -3.93 -0.52 1.67
N ARG A 89 -2.86 -1.31 1.69
CA ARG A 89 -1.72 -1.17 0.79
C ARG A 89 -1.68 -2.33 -0.19
N ILE A 90 -1.46 -2.00 -1.46
CA ILE A 90 -1.13 -2.94 -2.53
C ILE A 90 0.26 -2.59 -3.01
N ALA A 91 1.16 -3.56 -3.05
CA ALA A 91 2.53 -3.41 -3.49
C ALA A 91 2.88 -4.47 -4.55
N LEU A 92 3.67 -4.07 -5.54
CA LEU A 92 4.04 -4.89 -6.70
C LEU A 92 5.53 -4.80 -6.94
N ASN A 93 6.18 -5.94 -7.13
CA ASN A 93 7.45 -6.05 -7.83
C ASN A 93 7.30 -6.99 -9.04
N LYS A 94 8.38 -7.31 -9.74
CA LYS A 94 8.36 -8.15 -10.95
C LYS A 94 7.68 -9.52 -10.75
N ASN A 95 7.76 -10.08 -9.53
CA ASN A 95 7.36 -11.46 -9.25
C ASN A 95 6.21 -11.58 -8.26
N THR A 96 5.93 -10.53 -7.48
CA THR A 96 5.07 -10.61 -6.30
C THR A 96 4.08 -9.46 -6.26
N LEU A 97 2.84 -9.79 -5.90
CA LEU A 97 1.80 -8.85 -5.48
C LEU A 97 1.56 -9.06 -3.98
N SER A 98 1.64 -8.00 -3.19
CA SER A 98 1.40 -8.05 -1.74
C SER A 98 0.26 -7.13 -1.35
N ILE A 99 -0.63 -7.63 -0.49
CA ILE A 99 -1.75 -6.89 0.08
C ILE A 99 -1.58 -6.87 1.58
N SER A 100 -1.65 -5.70 2.17
CA SER A 100 -1.66 -5.56 3.62
C SER A 100 -2.71 -4.55 4.08
N LEU A 101 -3.31 -4.84 5.22
CA LEU A 101 -4.34 -4.02 5.84
C LEU A 101 -3.92 -3.71 7.27
N ARG A 102 -3.62 -2.47 7.56
CA ARG A 102 -3.21 -2.00 8.89
C ARG A 102 -4.20 -1.00 9.46
N LYS A 103 -4.31 -0.96 10.79
CA LYS A 103 -5.15 0.03 11.47
C LYS A 103 -4.69 1.44 11.06
N ARG A 104 -5.65 2.32 10.74
CA ARG A 104 -5.38 3.74 10.52
C ARG A 104 -5.14 4.42 11.87
N ILE A 105 -4.06 5.15 11.97
CA ILE A 105 -3.80 6.00 13.13
C ILE A 105 -4.47 7.35 12.84
N ASN A 106 -5.35 7.79 13.74
CA ASN A 106 -5.93 9.13 13.64
C ASN A 106 -4.89 10.13 14.17
N PRO A 107 -4.57 11.19 13.40
CA PRO A 107 -3.69 12.24 13.90
C PRO A 107 -4.38 13.01 15.04
N ASN A 108 -3.61 13.50 15.99
CA ASN A 108 -4.08 14.41 17.03
C ASN A 108 -4.40 15.80 16.45
N LEU A 109 -5.14 16.61 17.21
CA LEU A 109 -5.46 17.99 16.81
C LEU A 109 -4.20 18.84 16.61
N ASN A 110 -3.19 18.66 17.48
CA ASN A 110 -1.88 19.29 17.34
C ASN A 110 -0.96 18.30 16.62
N PHE A 111 -0.50 18.67 15.44
CA PHE A 111 0.30 17.82 14.56
C PHE A 111 1.51 18.58 14.06
N ASP A 112 2.71 18.06 14.34
CA ASP A 112 3.97 18.67 13.97
C ASP A 112 4.52 18.07 12.68
N LEU A 113 5.16 18.89 11.85
CA LEU A 113 5.92 18.46 10.68
C LEU A 113 7.42 18.59 10.96
N LYS A 114 8.14 17.51 10.67
CA LYS A 114 9.61 17.51 10.74
C LYS A 114 10.20 17.61 9.33
N LEU A 115 11.00 18.64 9.09
CA LEU A 115 11.76 18.75 7.83
C LEU A 115 12.94 17.78 7.84
N VAL A 116 13.07 17.01 6.76
CA VAL A 116 14.21 16.11 6.52
C VAL A 116 14.78 16.38 5.13
N ASN A 117 16.11 16.35 5.02
CA ASN A 117 16.76 16.46 3.70
C ASN A 117 16.79 15.08 3.03
N LEU A 118 15.82 14.83 2.17
CA LEU A 118 15.62 13.54 1.53
C LEU A 118 15.27 13.72 0.04
N LYS A 119 16.03 13.07 -0.83
CA LYS A 119 15.75 13.04 -2.27
C LYS A 119 15.12 11.71 -2.65
N ARG A 120 13.85 11.72 -3.06
CA ARG A 120 13.19 10.52 -3.60
C ARG A 120 13.65 10.24 -5.04
N GLN A 121 13.91 8.97 -5.33
CA GLN A 121 14.10 8.52 -6.69
C GLN A 121 12.74 8.48 -7.41
N LYS A 122 12.64 9.07 -8.62
CA LYS A 122 11.41 9.10 -9.43
C LYS A 122 10.18 9.49 -8.59
N PRO A 123 10.12 10.71 -8.04
CA PRO A 123 9.08 11.13 -7.09
C PRO A 123 7.68 11.15 -7.71
N GLU A 124 7.57 11.19 -9.04
CA GLU A 124 6.33 11.13 -9.81
C GLU A 124 5.59 9.78 -9.67
N PHE A 125 6.29 8.73 -9.20
CA PHE A 125 5.70 7.42 -8.95
C PHE A 125 5.75 7.05 -7.46
N LYS A 126 4.72 6.39 -6.97
CA LYS A 126 4.75 5.72 -5.66
C LYS A 126 5.55 4.41 -5.78
N ASN A 127 6.87 4.53 -5.74
CA ASN A 127 7.79 3.40 -5.82
C ASN A 127 8.17 2.85 -4.43
N LEU A 128 8.62 1.59 -4.39
CA LEU A 128 8.99 0.89 -3.16
C LEU A 128 10.34 1.32 -2.54
N LYS A 129 11.09 2.24 -3.16
CA LYS A 129 12.34 2.80 -2.63
C LYS A 129 12.09 3.77 -1.46
N TYR A 130 11.38 3.30 -0.46
CA TYR A 130 10.86 4.08 0.68
C TYR A 130 11.61 3.85 1.99
N LYS A 131 12.65 3.00 2.01
CA LYS A 131 13.36 2.60 3.24
C LYS A 131 13.87 3.79 4.07
N GLU A 132 14.44 4.81 3.42
CA GLU A 132 14.95 5.98 4.12
C GLU A 132 13.81 6.82 4.74
N ILE A 133 12.71 6.98 4.03
CA ILE A 133 11.50 7.64 4.55
C ILE A 133 10.97 6.88 5.78
N LEU A 134 10.83 5.55 5.66
CA LEU A 134 10.37 4.71 6.78
C LEU A 134 11.30 4.78 8.00
N LYS A 135 12.61 4.88 7.78
CA LYS A 135 13.60 5.08 8.85
C LYS A 135 13.41 6.40 9.59
N HIS A 136 13.06 7.48 8.87
CA HIS A 136 12.73 8.75 9.53
C HIS A 136 11.38 8.66 10.26
N LEU A 137 10.35 8.11 9.60
CA LEU A 137 9.01 7.95 10.18
C LEU A 137 9.02 7.08 11.45
N SER A 138 9.85 6.02 11.50
CA SER A 138 9.93 5.14 12.67
C SER A 138 10.43 5.82 13.94
N LYS A 139 11.07 6.98 13.81
CA LYS A 139 11.57 7.80 14.93
C LYS A 139 10.53 8.82 15.43
N LEU A 140 9.38 8.91 14.78
CA LEU A 140 8.34 9.87 15.10
C LEU A 140 7.16 9.21 15.81
N ASN A 141 6.46 10.00 16.61
CA ASN A 141 5.14 9.62 17.09
C ASN A 141 4.11 9.90 16.00
N ASN A 142 3.72 8.87 15.23
CA ASN A 142 2.87 9.00 14.04
C ASN A 142 1.44 9.52 14.31
N SER A 143 1.02 9.62 15.58
CA SER A 143 -0.23 10.30 15.95
C SER A 143 -0.07 11.81 16.10
N ARG A 144 1.17 12.31 16.22
CA ARG A 144 1.51 13.72 16.49
C ARG A 144 2.40 14.35 15.44
N SER A 145 3.15 13.58 14.65
CA SER A 145 4.14 14.13 13.72
C SER A 145 4.32 13.32 12.44
N ASP A 146 4.74 14.02 11.37
CA ASP A 146 5.11 13.47 10.08
C ASP A 146 6.37 14.19 9.54
N ILE A 147 6.83 13.82 8.35
CA ILE A 147 7.98 14.43 7.65
C ILE A 147 7.55 15.10 6.36
#